data_bde3c928c0f3371434231d1b9160f867
#
_entry.id   bde3c928c0f3371434231d1b9160f867
#
_cell.length_a   1.000
_cell.length_b   1.000
_cell.length_c   1.000
_cell.angle_alpha   90.00
_cell.angle_beta   90.00
_cell.angle_gamma   90.00
#
_symmetry.space_group_name_H-M   'P 1'
#
loop_
_entity.id
_entity.type
_entity.pdbx_description
1 polymer ?
#
loop_
_entity_poly.entity_id
_entity_poly.type
_entity_poly.pdbx_seq_one_letter_code
_entity_poly.pdbx_strand_id
1 'polypeptide(L)'
;MKRVVITGAGIVSCLGNDLDTVKKALENGRSGIRFKQEYADLGFKSCVAGSIDHDDLDTTGIDRKLKRFMSNASLYAYISALSAIKNAGLSIDTIADNPRVSVVAASGGASTADVAAAVDAMREKGLRGVGAMAVPKIMASSVSATLATGLKIKGLSYSLSSACATSSHCVGHAMELIQLGKADIVLAGGGESEHWTQSCMFDAMGAMSTQYSDTPQSASRPYDKDRDGFVIAGGGGMVVVESLESAQSRGATILAEITGYGATSDGAEMVAPSGEGAVRCMQIALAQAGLASVDYINSHGTSTPLGDITELNAIATVFGGAKQTPPISSTKSMTGH
;
A
#
# COMPACT_ATOMS: atom_id res chain seq x y z
N MET A 1 8.49 -21.34 16.01
CA MET A 1 7.42 -20.35 15.73
C MET A 1 6.45 -20.95 14.73
N LYS A 2 5.17 -20.50 14.70
CA LYS A 2 4.21 -20.92 13.70
C LYS A 2 4.67 -20.45 12.30
N ARG A 3 4.50 -21.29 11.29
CA ARG A 3 4.68 -20.89 9.89
C ARG A 3 3.51 -20.03 9.44
N VAL A 4 3.78 -19.03 8.62
CA VAL A 4 2.81 -18.02 8.23
C VAL A 4 2.73 -17.96 6.70
N VAL A 5 1.53 -18.02 6.18
CA VAL A 5 1.27 -18.10 4.74
C VAL A 5 0.31 -17.01 4.28
N ILE A 6 0.36 -16.68 3.01
CA ILE A 6 -0.62 -15.86 2.30
C ILE A 6 -1.54 -16.80 1.55
N THR A 7 -2.84 -16.70 1.82
CA THR A 7 -3.86 -17.54 1.19
C THR A 7 -4.77 -16.77 0.23
N GLY A 8 -4.73 -15.45 0.29
CA GLY A 8 -5.48 -14.62 -0.64
C GLY A 8 -4.89 -13.23 -0.80
N ALA A 9 -5.14 -12.64 -1.94
CA ALA A 9 -4.73 -11.28 -2.28
C ALA A 9 -5.83 -10.55 -3.04
N GLY A 10 -5.87 -9.23 -2.90
CA GLY A 10 -6.77 -8.35 -3.65
C GLY A 10 -6.15 -6.98 -3.83
N ILE A 11 -6.49 -6.33 -4.93
CA ILE A 11 -5.85 -5.09 -5.37
C ILE A 11 -6.86 -4.16 -6.03
N VAL A 12 -6.66 -2.86 -5.82
CA VAL A 12 -7.20 -1.75 -6.59
C VAL A 12 -6.04 -0.87 -7.00
N SER A 13 -5.84 -0.64 -8.29
CA SER A 13 -4.74 0.17 -8.80
C SER A 13 -5.08 0.82 -10.13
N CYS A 14 -4.26 1.77 -10.57
CA CYS A 14 -4.41 2.36 -11.91
C CYS A 14 -4.16 1.36 -13.07
N LEU A 15 -3.67 0.16 -12.78
CA LEU A 15 -3.52 -0.94 -13.74
C LEU A 15 -4.79 -1.79 -13.89
N GLY A 16 -5.64 -1.78 -12.86
CA GLY A 16 -6.86 -2.57 -12.78
C GLY A 16 -7.27 -2.86 -11.34
N ASN A 17 -8.44 -3.44 -11.17
CA ASN A 17 -9.09 -3.67 -9.88
C ASN A 17 -9.24 -5.17 -9.54
N ASP A 18 -8.51 -6.03 -10.24
CA ASP A 18 -8.40 -7.47 -10.00
C ASP A 18 -6.99 -7.98 -10.32
N LEU A 19 -6.63 -9.12 -9.75
CA LEU A 19 -5.28 -9.70 -9.86
C LEU A 19 -4.89 -10.06 -11.30
N ASP A 20 -5.82 -10.58 -12.09
CA ASP A 20 -5.55 -11.03 -13.47
C ASP A 20 -5.29 -9.85 -14.40
N THR A 21 -6.08 -8.78 -14.28
CA THR A 21 -5.90 -7.55 -15.05
C THR A 21 -4.57 -6.88 -14.71
N VAL A 22 -4.24 -6.78 -13.41
CA VAL A 22 -2.98 -6.20 -12.95
C VAL A 22 -1.80 -7.06 -13.41
N LYS A 23 -1.87 -8.37 -13.24
CA LYS A 23 -0.83 -9.30 -13.71
C LYS A 23 -0.56 -9.12 -15.20
N LYS A 24 -1.60 -9.14 -16.04
CA LYS A 24 -1.46 -8.91 -17.49
C LYS A 24 -0.85 -7.53 -17.82
N ALA A 25 -1.21 -6.50 -17.07
CA ALA A 25 -0.63 -5.17 -17.26
C ALA A 25 0.88 -5.18 -16.94
N LEU A 26 1.28 -5.83 -15.84
CA LEU A 26 2.69 -5.98 -15.45
C LEU A 26 3.47 -6.82 -16.48
N GLU A 27 2.94 -7.96 -16.91
CA GLU A 27 3.56 -8.83 -17.91
C GLU A 27 3.79 -8.11 -19.25
N ASN A 28 2.89 -7.22 -19.64
CA ASN A 28 2.98 -6.46 -20.89
C ASN A 28 3.68 -5.10 -20.73
N GLY A 29 4.22 -4.76 -19.55
CA GLY A 29 4.86 -3.47 -19.29
C GLY A 29 3.91 -2.27 -19.45
N ARG A 30 2.61 -2.46 -19.26
CA ARG A 30 1.60 -1.40 -19.46
C ARG A 30 1.54 -0.50 -18.22
N SER A 31 1.88 0.78 -18.40
CA SER A 31 1.74 1.80 -17.37
C SER A 31 0.29 2.27 -17.22
N GLY A 32 -0.14 2.46 -15.97
CA GLY A 32 -1.42 3.09 -15.62
C GLY A 32 -1.32 4.59 -15.35
N ILE A 33 -0.13 5.16 -15.47
CA ILE A 33 0.11 6.59 -15.21
C ILE A 33 -0.46 7.41 -16.36
N ARG A 34 -1.18 8.48 -16.02
CA ARG A 34 -1.88 9.34 -16.97
C ARG A 34 -1.61 10.81 -16.65
N PHE A 35 -1.81 11.67 -17.66
CA PHE A 35 -1.86 13.11 -17.45
C PHE A 35 -3.09 13.48 -16.58
N LYS A 36 -2.89 14.38 -15.64
CA LYS A 36 -3.91 14.84 -14.70
C LYS A 36 -4.23 16.31 -14.97
N GLN A 37 -5.30 16.57 -15.72
CA GLN A 37 -5.71 17.92 -16.09
C GLN A 37 -5.93 18.82 -14.86
N GLU A 38 -6.55 18.29 -13.80
CA GLU A 38 -6.76 19.01 -12.54
C GLU A 38 -5.47 19.58 -11.95
N TYR A 39 -4.34 18.85 -12.04
CA TYR A 39 -3.04 19.32 -11.54
C TYR A 39 -2.50 20.46 -12.40
N ALA A 40 -2.65 20.37 -13.71
CA ALA A 40 -2.26 21.43 -14.62
C ALA A 40 -3.08 22.71 -14.38
N ASP A 41 -4.40 22.59 -14.19
CA ASP A 41 -5.31 23.69 -13.91
C ASP A 41 -4.99 24.39 -12.57
N LEU A 42 -4.48 23.62 -11.59
CA LEU A 42 -4.02 24.12 -10.30
C LEU A 42 -2.58 24.68 -10.33
N GLY A 43 -1.88 24.58 -11.47
CA GLY A 43 -0.53 25.10 -11.64
C GLY A 43 0.58 24.24 -11.04
N PHE A 44 0.35 22.94 -10.90
CA PHE A 44 1.38 21.99 -10.47
C PHE A 44 2.48 21.86 -11.51
N LYS A 45 3.71 21.61 -11.06
CA LYS A 45 4.83 21.26 -11.93
C LYS A 45 4.70 19.83 -12.42
N SER A 46 4.24 18.93 -11.55
CA SER A 46 3.97 17.53 -11.87
C SER A 46 2.50 17.35 -12.26
N CYS A 47 2.25 17.06 -13.53
CA CYS A 47 0.89 16.89 -14.05
C CYS A 47 0.57 15.42 -14.39
N VAL A 48 1.21 14.46 -13.72
CA VAL A 48 1.02 13.03 -13.95
C VAL A 48 0.68 12.30 -12.66
N ALA A 49 -0.19 11.28 -12.75
CA ALA A 49 -0.58 10.47 -11.60
C ALA A 49 -1.05 9.06 -12.02
N GLY A 50 -0.93 8.10 -11.10
CA GLY A 50 -1.58 6.80 -11.18
C GLY A 50 -2.96 6.86 -10.51
N SER A 51 -3.91 7.57 -11.13
CA SER A 51 -5.25 7.78 -10.58
C SER A 51 -6.14 6.57 -10.73
N ILE A 52 -7.00 6.34 -9.75
CA ILE A 52 -8.04 5.30 -9.80
C ILE A 52 -9.28 5.88 -10.49
N ASP A 53 -9.82 5.11 -11.43
CA ASP A 53 -11.12 5.42 -12.01
C ASP A 53 -12.22 4.91 -11.08
N HIS A 54 -13.00 5.82 -10.51
CA HIS A 54 -14.04 5.47 -9.54
C HIS A 54 -15.25 4.77 -10.17
N ASP A 55 -15.49 4.98 -11.46
CA ASP A 55 -16.60 4.35 -12.18
C ASP A 55 -16.33 2.86 -12.42
N ASP A 56 -15.07 2.45 -12.43
CA ASP A 56 -14.64 1.06 -12.58
C ASP A 56 -14.64 0.26 -11.25
N LEU A 57 -14.96 0.89 -10.11
CA LEU A 57 -14.92 0.25 -8.82
C LEU A 57 -16.20 -0.52 -8.53
N ASP A 58 -16.10 -1.83 -8.32
CA ASP A 58 -17.22 -2.63 -7.80
C ASP A 58 -17.43 -2.36 -6.31
N THR A 59 -18.48 -1.62 -6.01
CA THR A 59 -18.89 -1.30 -4.63
C THR A 59 -20.15 -2.04 -4.20
N THR A 60 -20.62 -3.03 -4.94
CA THR A 60 -21.89 -3.74 -4.68
C THR A 60 -21.91 -4.50 -3.36
N GLY A 61 -20.74 -5.00 -2.93
CA GLY A 61 -20.58 -5.69 -1.64
C GLY A 61 -20.44 -4.78 -0.42
N ILE A 62 -20.57 -3.45 -0.57
CA ILE A 62 -20.35 -2.49 0.52
C ILE A 62 -21.69 -1.90 0.99
N ASP A 63 -21.99 -2.04 2.29
CA ASP A 63 -23.16 -1.41 2.88
C ASP A 63 -23.17 0.11 2.64
N ARG A 64 -24.30 0.64 2.14
CA ARG A 64 -24.44 2.06 1.79
C ARG A 64 -24.20 3.00 2.98
N LYS A 65 -24.56 2.57 4.20
CA LYS A 65 -24.33 3.39 5.40
C LYS A 65 -22.86 3.40 5.75
N LEU A 66 -22.20 2.25 5.67
CA LEU A 66 -20.76 2.13 5.91
C LEU A 66 -19.94 2.97 4.92
N LYS A 67 -20.29 2.93 3.62
CA LYS A 67 -19.60 3.69 2.56
C LYS A 67 -19.54 5.20 2.86
N ARG A 68 -20.50 5.76 3.57
CA ARG A 68 -20.52 7.17 3.96
C ARG A 68 -19.42 7.57 4.95
N PHE A 69 -18.84 6.60 5.66
CA PHE A 69 -17.76 6.80 6.62
C PHE A 69 -16.37 6.56 6.00
N MET A 70 -16.29 6.11 4.75
CA MET A 70 -15.05 5.78 4.09
C MET A 70 -14.42 7.01 3.42
N SER A 71 -13.11 7.19 3.62
CA SER A 71 -12.27 7.93 2.69
C SER A 71 -11.97 7.07 1.45
N ASN A 72 -11.39 7.65 0.40
CA ASN A 72 -10.98 6.88 -0.77
C ASN A 72 -9.97 5.77 -0.39
N ALA A 73 -8.99 6.07 0.47
CA ALA A 73 -8.04 5.07 0.97
C ALA A 73 -8.75 3.89 1.64
N SER A 74 -9.73 4.16 2.50
CA SER A 74 -10.53 3.11 3.16
C SER A 74 -11.37 2.33 2.16
N LEU A 75 -11.92 2.99 1.15
CA LEU A 75 -12.72 2.35 0.10
C LEU A 75 -11.87 1.37 -0.73
N TYR A 76 -10.68 1.81 -1.18
CA TYR A 76 -9.78 0.96 -1.95
C TYR A 76 -9.29 -0.24 -1.14
N ALA A 77 -8.91 -0.02 0.11
CA ALA A 77 -8.53 -1.12 1.02
C ALA A 77 -9.69 -2.09 1.24
N TYR A 78 -10.93 -1.59 1.38
CA TYR A 78 -12.11 -2.43 1.60
C TYR A 78 -12.42 -3.31 0.39
N ILE A 79 -12.42 -2.75 -0.83
CA ILE A 79 -12.62 -3.49 -2.08
C ILE A 79 -11.51 -4.55 -2.24
N SER A 80 -10.26 -4.16 -1.99
CA SER A 80 -9.12 -5.09 -2.02
C SER A 80 -9.27 -6.22 -1.00
N ALA A 81 -9.78 -5.92 0.20
CA ALA A 81 -10.02 -6.92 1.24
C ALA A 81 -11.13 -7.92 0.84
N LEU A 82 -12.24 -7.44 0.27
CA LEU A 82 -13.29 -8.33 -0.26
C LEU A 82 -12.75 -9.28 -1.32
N SER A 83 -11.92 -8.76 -2.24
CA SER A 83 -11.24 -9.55 -3.26
C SER A 83 -10.27 -10.56 -2.66
N ALA A 84 -9.48 -10.16 -1.66
CA ALA A 84 -8.54 -11.05 -0.96
C ALA A 84 -9.26 -12.18 -0.21
N ILE A 85 -10.36 -11.88 0.50
CA ILE A 85 -11.19 -12.86 1.21
C ILE A 85 -11.75 -13.89 0.22
N LYS A 86 -12.31 -13.42 -0.90
CA LYS A 86 -12.82 -14.29 -1.97
C LYS A 86 -11.72 -15.15 -2.58
N ASN A 87 -10.55 -14.56 -2.87
CA ASN A 87 -9.40 -15.27 -3.42
C ASN A 87 -8.84 -16.33 -2.46
N ALA A 88 -8.92 -16.08 -1.14
CA ALA A 88 -8.57 -17.05 -0.11
C ALA A 88 -9.58 -18.21 0.04
N GLY A 89 -10.70 -18.20 -0.69
CA GLY A 89 -11.80 -19.17 -0.49
C GLY A 89 -12.53 -19.00 0.85
N LEU A 90 -12.45 -17.81 1.44
CA LEU A 90 -13.17 -17.44 2.65
C LEU A 90 -14.46 -16.71 2.30
N SER A 91 -15.44 -16.74 3.21
CA SER A 91 -16.64 -15.90 3.16
C SER A 91 -16.67 -14.93 4.33
N ILE A 92 -17.48 -13.89 4.23
CA ILE A 92 -17.67 -12.97 5.36
C ILE A 92 -18.22 -13.72 6.57
N ASP A 93 -19.14 -14.66 6.38
CA ASP A 93 -19.71 -15.46 7.47
C ASP A 93 -18.67 -16.31 8.21
N THR A 94 -17.60 -16.76 7.52
CA THR A 94 -16.52 -17.55 8.16
C THR A 94 -15.56 -16.71 8.98
N ILE A 95 -15.44 -15.42 8.69
CA ILE A 95 -14.52 -14.50 9.37
C ILE A 95 -15.25 -13.59 10.38
N ALA A 96 -16.54 -13.32 10.15
CA ALA A 96 -17.34 -12.48 11.05
C ALA A 96 -17.48 -13.11 12.44
N ASP A 97 -17.53 -12.25 13.45
CA ASP A 97 -17.71 -12.63 14.85
C ASP A 97 -16.66 -13.64 15.41
N ASN A 98 -15.59 -13.90 14.65
CA ASN A 98 -14.51 -14.78 15.07
C ASN A 98 -13.39 -13.98 15.77
N PRO A 99 -13.13 -14.21 17.08
CA PRO A 99 -12.09 -13.48 17.81
C PRO A 99 -10.64 -13.83 17.39
N ARG A 100 -10.46 -14.88 16.58
CA ARG A 100 -9.16 -15.28 16.03
C ARG A 100 -8.86 -14.66 14.66
N VAL A 101 -9.81 -13.90 14.09
CA VAL A 101 -9.64 -13.12 12.86
C VAL A 101 -9.41 -11.65 13.21
N SER A 102 -8.32 -11.09 12.72
CA SER A 102 -7.86 -9.73 13.02
C SER A 102 -7.68 -8.89 11.77
N VAL A 103 -7.54 -7.59 11.91
CA VAL A 103 -7.18 -6.67 10.84
C VAL A 103 -6.06 -5.74 11.28
N VAL A 104 -5.01 -5.65 10.46
CA VAL A 104 -3.92 -4.69 10.59
C VAL A 104 -3.74 -4.03 9.22
N ALA A 105 -4.35 -2.88 9.05
CA ALA A 105 -4.37 -2.19 7.77
C ALA A 105 -4.42 -0.68 7.95
N ALA A 106 -3.74 0.06 7.10
CA ALA A 106 -3.59 1.49 7.27
C ALA A 106 -3.45 2.25 5.94
N SER A 107 -3.36 3.56 6.06
CA SER A 107 -2.89 4.49 5.03
C SER A 107 -1.60 5.15 5.54
N GLY A 108 -0.67 5.45 4.66
CA GLY A 108 0.56 6.19 4.98
C GLY A 108 0.31 7.65 5.33
N GLY A 109 -0.81 8.20 4.87
CA GLY A 109 -1.26 9.56 5.17
C GLY A 109 -2.70 9.62 5.67
N ALA A 110 -3.10 10.77 6.20
CA ALA A 110 -4.51 11.05 6.46
C ALA A 110 -5.24 11.41 5.16
N SER A 111 -6.57 11.30 5.14
CA SER A 111 -7.37 11.80 4.01
C SER A 111 -7.36 13.32 3.96
N THR A 112 -6.34 13.90 3.32
CA THR A 112 -6.20 15.36 3.16
C THR A 112 -7.37 15.98 2.40
N ALA A 113 -7.96 15.24 1.47
CA ALA A 113 -9.16 15.65 0.74
C ALA A 113 -10.36 15.87 1.68
N ASP A 114 -10.63 14.91 2.58
CA ASP A 114 -11.73 15.03 3.54
C ASP A 114 -11.45 16.11 4.60
N VAL A 115 -10.18 16.32 4.99
CA VAL A 115 -9.77 17.45 5.86
C VAL A 115 -10.05 18.78 5.18
N ALA A 116 -9.59 18.96 3.94
CA ALA A 116 -9.81 20.19 3.18
C ALA A 116 -11.30 20.46 3.00
N ALA A 117 -12.08 19.47 2.59
CA ALA A 117 -13.52 19.59 2.44
C ALA A 117 -14.22 19.98 3.76
N ALA A 118 -13.80 19.43 4.90
CA ALA A 118 -14.35 19.79 6.20
C ALA A 118 -14.01 21.24 6.60
N VAL A 119 -12.77 21.70 6.32
CA VAL A 119 -12.32 23.07 6.58
C VAL A 119 -13.10 24.07 5.72
N ASP A 120 -13.27 23.77 4.43
CA ASP A 120 -14.01 24.65 3.52
C ASP A 120 -15.49 24.70 3.89
N ALA A 121 -16.10 23.56 4.21
CA ALA A 121 -17.48 23.53 4.71
C ALA A 121 -17.66 24.34 6.01
N MET A 122 -16.68 24.28 6.90
CA MET A 122 -16.69 25.11 8.14
C MET A 122 -16.62 26.60 7.83
N ARG A 123 -15.76 27.00 6.87
CA ARG A 123 -15.61 28.41 6.47
C ARG A 123 -16.86 28.97 5.76
N GLU A 124 -17.47 28.18 4.89
CA GLU A 124 -18.61 28.60 4.07
C GLU A 124 -19.95 28.52 4.80
N LYS A 125 -20.16 27.46 5.59
CA LYS A 125 -21.48 27.08 6.15
C LYS A 125 -21.50 26.98 7.67
N GLY A 126 -20.34 27.22 8.32
CA GLY A 126 -20.17 27.02 9.75
C GLY A 126 -20.23 25.55 10.17
N LEU A 127 -20.27 25.28 11.45
CA LEU A 127 -20.19 23.93 12.03
C LEU A 127 -21.23 22.93 11.43
N ARG A 128 -22.41 23.40 11.10
CA ARG A 128 -23.47 22.56 10.46
C ARG A 128 -23.08 22.04 9.09
N GLY A 129 -22.15 22.69 8.40
CA GLY A 129 -21.64 22.29 7.10
C GLY A 129 -20.67 21.10 7.14
N VAL A 130 -19.94 20.93 8.24
CA VAL A 130 -18.86 19.92 8.35
C VAL A 130 -19.38 18.48 8.23
N GLY A 131 -20.57 18.19 8.75
CA GLY A 131 -21.17 16.87 8.70
C GLY A 131 -20.58 15.86 9.71
N ALA A 132 -21.43 14.93 10.16
CA ALA A 132 -21.10 13.99 11.22
C ALA A 132 -20.11 12.88 10.80
N MET A 133 -19.85 12.73 9.50
CA MET A 133 -19.00 11.64 8.96
C MET A 133 -17.55 12.07 8.75
N ALA A 134 -17.19 13.33 9.00
CA ALA A 134 -15.84 13.84 8.76
C ALA A 134 -14.79 13.11 9.61
N VAL A 135 -15.03 12.96 10.93
CA VAL A 135 -14.05 12.34 11.84
C VAL A 135 -13.70 10.90 11.44
N PRO A 136 -14.63 9.96 11.20
CA PRO A 136 -14.29 8.61 10.75
C PRO A 136 -13.48 8.55 9.45
N LYS A 137 -13.67 9.49 8.53
CA LYS A 137 -12.93 9.53 7.27
C LYS A 137 -11.48 9.98 7.44
N ILE A 138 -11.22 10.91 8.37
CA ILE A 138 -9.89 11.54 8.54
C ILE A 138 -9.03 10.91 9.64
N MET A 139 -9.60 10.08 10.52
CA MET A 139 -8.83 9.46 11.59
C MET A 139 -7.77 8.51 11.03
N ALA A 140 -6.58 8.46 11.67
CA ALA A 140 -5.45 7.62 11.25
C ALA A 140 -5.82 6.12 11.17
N SER A 141 -6.81 5.68 11.94
CA SER A 141 -7.33 4.30 11.96
C SER A 141 -8.52 4.08 11.01
N SER A 142 -8.84 5.00 10.11
CA SER A 142 -10.01 4.91 9.22
C SER A 142 -10.05 3.59 8.45
N VAL A 143 -8.91 3.13 7.91
CA VAL A 143 -8.82 1.89 7.12
C VAL A 143 -9.16 0.67 7.97
N SER A 144 -8.49 0.46 9.10
CA SER A 144 -8.76 -0.69 9.99
C SER A 144 -10.16 -0.65 10.60
N ALA A 145 -10.64 0.53 10.97
CA ALA A 145 -11.97 0.71 11.57
C ALA A 145 -13.09 0.36 10.60
N THR A 146 -13.00 0.81 9.34
CA THR A 146 -14.01 0.50 8.32
C THR A 146 -14.01 -0.97 7.94
N LEU A 147 -12.84 -1.60 7.84
CA LEU A 147 -12.70 -3.05 7.63
C LEU A 147 -13.30 -3.83 8.80
N ALA A 148 -12.89 -3.52 10.04
CA ALA A 148 -13.39 -4.23 11.22
C ALA A 148 -14.91 -4.12 11.37
N THR A 149 -15.46 -2.92 11.15
CA THR A 149 -16.90 -2.68 11.25
C THR A 149 -17.68 -3.40 10.14
N GLY A 150 -17.24 -3.26 8.90
CA GLY A 150 -17.95 -3.80 7.75
C GLY A 150 -17.89 -5.32 7.66
N LEU A 151 -16.78 -5.92 8.08
CA LEU A 151 -16.54 -7.36 8.07
C LEU A 151 -16.85 -8.04 9.43
N LYS A 152 -17.33 -7.26 10.41
CA LYS A 152 -17.63 -7.74 11.78
C LYS A 152 -16.45 -8.46 12.45
N ILE A 153 -15.24 -7.96 12.26
CA ILE A 153 -14.04 -8.54 12.88
C ILE A 153 -14.07 -8.33 14.38
N LYS A 154 -13.77 -9.39 15.14
CA LYS A 154 -13.79 -9.40 16.61
C LYS A 154 -12.40 -9.58 17.24
N GLY A 155 -11.39 -9.93 16.46
CA GLY A 155 -10.02 -9.96 16.92
C GLY A 155 -9.41 -8.57 17.01
N LEU A 156 -8.09 -8.50 16.93
CA LEU A 156 -7.34 -7.23 16.97
C LEU A 156 -7.68 -6.35 15.75
N SER A 157 -7.84 -5.05 15.96
CA SER A 157 -8.08 -4.08 14.91
C SER A 157 -7.35 -2.78 15.22
N TYR A 158 -6.36 -2.45 14.42
CA TYR A 158 -5.64 -1.18 14.49
C TYR A 158 -4.85 -0.89 13.21
N SER A 159 -4.40 0.35 13.08
CA SER A 159 -3.56 0.81 11.99
C SER A 159 -2.15 1.13 12.48
N LEU A 160 -1.15 0.71 11.71
CA LEU A 160 0.23 1.14 11.84
C LEU A 160 0.51 2.09 10.69
N SER A 161 1.09 3.25 10.95
CA SER A 161 1.45 4.20 9.88
C SER A 161 2.95 4.48 9.91
N SER A 162 3.59 4.31 8.76
CA SER A 162 5.02 4.52 8.55
C SER A 162 5.30 5.00 7.12
N ALA A 163 4.49 5.97 6.67
CA ALA A 163 4.56 6.54 5.33
C ALA A 163 4.54 5.43 4.25
N CYS A 164 5.49 5.43 3.31
CA CYS A 164 5.56 4.47 2.19
C CYS A 164 5.68 3.00 2.64
N ALA A 165 6.20 2.74 3.83
CA ALA A 165 6.38 1.38 4.38
C ALA A 165 5.14 0.84 5.10
N THR A 166 4.07 1.61 5.24
CA THR A 166 2.88 1.30 6.03
C THR A 166 2.32 -0.09 5.76
N SER A 167 2.00 -0.41 4.51
CA SER A 167 1.40 -1.72 4.18
C SER A 167 2.36 -2.88 4.39
N SER A 168 3.66 -2.69 4.14
CA SER A 168 4.67 -3.71 4.42
C SER A 168 4.80 -3.98 5.91
N HIS A 169 4.76 -2.93 6.75
CA HIS A 169 4.73 -3.10 8.21
C HIS A 169 3.44 -3.77 8.68
N CYS A 170 2.28 -3.48 8.07
CA CYS A 170 1.03 -4.16 8.40
C CYS A 170 1.13 -5.67 8.11
N VAL A 171 1.71 -6.06 6.97
CA VAL A 171 1.92 -7.48 6.61
C VAL A 171 2.93 -8.16 7.54
N GLY A 172 4.07 -7.51 7.79
CA GLY A 172 5.09 -8.05 8.71
C GLY A 172 4.55 -8.21 10.13
N HIS A 173 3.83 -7.22 10.63
CA HIS A 173 3.21 -7.32 11.95
C HIS A 173 2.10 -8.37 12.02
N ALA A 174 1.35 -8.59 10.94
CA ALA A 174 0.40 -9.70 10.85
C ALA A 174 1.11 -11.06 11.01
N MET A 175 2.29 -11.22 10.39
CA MET A 175 3.14 -12.40 10.60
C MET A 175 3.50 -12.57 12.08
N GLU A 176 3.96 -11.52 12.76
CA GLU A 176 4.32 -11.55 14.18
C GLU A 176 3.13 -11.92 15.06
N LEU A 177 1.94 -11.37 14.83
CA LEU A 177 0.73 -11.69 15.58
C LEU A 177 0.37 -13.18 15.48
N ILE A 178 0.52 -13.78 14.30
CA ILE A 178 0.26 -15.20 14.08
C ILE A 178 1.34 -16.04 14.76
N GLN A 179 2.62 -15.67 14.63
CA GLN A 179 3.73 -16.35 15.29
C GLN A 179 3.60 -16.36 16.82
N LEU A 180 3.11 -15.25 17.39
CA LEU A 180 2.81 -15.11 18.81
C LEU A 180 1.50 -15.79 19.25
N GLY A 181 0.76 -16.41 18.32
CA GLY A 181 -0.51 -17.07 18.62
C GLY A 181 -1.67 -16.13 18.97
N LYS A 182 -1.56 -14.84 18.65
CA LYS A 182 -2.59 -13.83 18.93
C LYS A 182 -3.76 -13.88 17.91
N ALA A 183 -3.51 -14.33 16.70
CA ALA A 183 -4.50 -14.51 15.65
C ALA A 183 -4.20 -15.79 14.85
N ASP A 184 -5.19 -16.30 14.12
CA ASP A 184 -5.02 -17.38 13.15
C ASP A 184 -5.14 -16.85 11.71
N ILE A 185 -5.94 -15.79 11.52
CA ILE A 185 -6.11 -15.08 10.25
C ILE A 185 -5.98 -13.57 10.51
N VAL A 186 -5.23 -12.89 9.66
CA VAL A 186 -5.11 -11.42 9.70
C VAL A 186 -5.31 -10.87 8.29
N LEU A 187 -6.26 -9.94 8.14
CA LEU A 187 -6.37 -9.12 6.95
C LEU A 187 -5.33 -8.01 7.06
N ALA A 188 -4.32 -8.01 6.20
CA ALA A 188 -3.19 -7.10 6.28
C ALA A 188 -2.96 -6.34 4.97
N GLY A 189 -2.51 -5.08 5.07
CA GLY A 189 -2.26 -4.24 3.91
C GLY A 189 -2.66 -2.80 4.13
N GLY A 190 -3.25 -2.17 3.10
CA GLY A 190 -3.72 -0.79 3.22
C GLY A 190 -4.28 -0.21 1.93
N GLY A 191 -4.56 1.07 1.99
CA GLY A 191 -4.98 1.86 0.84
C GLY A 191 -4.49 3.29 0.94
N GLU A 192 -4.31 3.91 -0.21
CA GLU A 192 -3.86 5.30 -0.32
C GLU A 192 -4.73 6.05 -1.33
N SER A 193 -5.11 7.27 -0.99
CA SER A 193 -5.85 8.14 -1.92
C SER A 193 -4.89 9.07 -2.66
N GLU A 194 -5.00 9.16 -3.98
CA GLU A 194 -4.39 10.22 -4.77
C GLU A 194 -5.37 11.41 -4.83
N HIS A 195 -4.91 12.58 -4.40
CA HIS A 195 -5.69 13.82 -4.46
C HIS A 195 -4.75 15.03 -4.42
N TRP A 196 -5.13 16.13 -5.11
CA TRP A 196 -4.31 17.34 -5.21
C TRP A 196 -3.91 17.93 -3.85
N THR A 197 -4.75 17.80 -2.82
CA THR A 197 -4.46 18.33 -1.47
C THR A 197 -3.26 17.68 -0.79
N GLN A 198 -2.92 16.45 -1.15
CA GLN A 198 -1.69 15.77 -0.71
C GLN A 198 -0.57 15.98 -1.71
N SER A 199 -0.88 15.90 -3.00
CA SER A 199 0.11 16.01 -4.08
C SER A 199 0.78 17.37 -4.10
N CYS A 200 0.06 18.47 -3.77
CA CYS A 200 0.63 19.81 -3.73
C CYS A 200 1.81 19.93 -2.73
N MET A 201 1.79 19.19 -1.63
CA MET A 201 2.89 19.20 -0.65
C MET A 201 4.16 18.53 -1.23
N PHE A 202 4.00 17.44 -1.95
CA PHE A 202 5.11 16.75 -2.62
C PHE A 202 5.63 17.52 -3.84
N ASP A 203 4.75 18.19 -4.59
CA ASP A 203 5.13 19.05 -5.70
C ASP A 203 5.92 20.29 -5.20
N ALA A 204 5.47 20.89 -4.12
CA ALA A 204 6.17 21.99 -3.45
C ALA A 204 7.55 21.56 -2.90
N MET A 205 7.68 20.34 -2.43
CA MET A 205 8.95 19.74 -2.00
C MET A 205 9.92 19.49 -3.16
N GLY A 206 9.43 19.47 -4.41
CA GLY A 206 10.23 19.17 -5.59
C GLY A 206 10.59 17.69 -5.71
N ALA A 207 9.78 16.79 -5.13
CA ALA A 207 10.05 15.36 -5.12
C ALA A 207 9.37 14.59 -6.26
N MET A 208 8.43 15.22 -6.97
CA MET A 208 7.64 14.60 -8.04
C MET A 208 8.27 14.81 -9.41
N SER A 209 7.99 13.87 -10.33
CA SER A 209 8.40 13.96 -11.74
C SER A 209 7.70 15.10 -12.45
N THR A 210 8.45 15.93 -13.20
CA THR A 210 7.92 17.16 -13.83
C THR A 210 8.15 17.23 -15.34
N GLN A 211 9.03 16.36 -15.90
CA GLN A 211 9.48 16.46 -17.30
C GLN A 211 8.66 15.62 -18.28
N TYR A 212 7.72 14.81 -17.78
CA TYR A 212 7.04 13.79 -18.59
C TYR A 212 5.53 14.00 -18.75
N SER A 213 5.04 15.23 -18.65
CA SER A 213 3.60 15.54 -18.79
C SER A 213 3.05 15.11 -20.17
N ASP A 214 3.86 15.23 -21.23
CA ASP A 214 3.48 14.82 -22.60
C ASP A 214 3.62 13.31 -22.84
N THR A 215 4.36 12.61 -21.99
CA THR A 215 4.60 11.16 -22.06
C THR A 215 4.41 10.50 -20.70
N PRO A 216 3.22 10.59 -20.10
CA PRO A 216 2.98 10.21 -18.71
C PRO A 216 3.36 8.77 -18.37
N GLN A 217 3.22 7.84 -19.34
CA GLN A 217 3.59 6.43 -19.15
C GLN A 217 5.10 6.24 -18.92
N SER A 218 5.93 7.24 -19.28
CA SER A 218 7.39 7.22 -19.09
C SER A 218 7.86 8.00 -17.86
N ALA A 219 6.96 8.60 -17.10
CA ALA A 219 7.29 9.48 -15.98
C ALA A 219 7.92 8.73 -14.80
N SER A 220 7.35 7.58 -14.43
CA SER A 220 7.95 6.71 -13.43
C SER A 220 8.93 5.76 -14.09
N ARG A 221 10.21 5.99 -13.87
CA ARG A 221 11.32 5.29 -14.53
C ARG A 221 12.44 4.95 -13.54
N PRO A 222 12.15 4.10 -12.53
CA PRO A 222 13.13 3.72 -11.52
C PRO A 222 14.44 3.26 -12.15
N TYR A 223 15.56 3.71 -11.59
CA TYR A 223 16.95 3.38 -11.99
C TYR A 223 17.40 3.95 -13.33
N ASP A 224 16.52 4.55 -14.10
CA ASP A 224 16.88 5.21 -15.37
C ASP A 224 17.73 6.47 -15.09
N LYS A 225 18.66 6.78 -16.01
CA LYS A 225 19.53 7.96 -15.87
C LYS A 225 18.78 9.29 -15.94
N ASP A 226 17.64 9.30 -16.65
CA ASP A 226 16.84 10.50 -16.90
C ASP A 226 15.63 10.59 -15.94
N ARG A 227 15.61 9.80 -14.83
CA ARG A 227 14.57 9.91 -13.80
C ARG A 227 14.65 11.24 -13.07
N ASP A 228 13.52 11.85 -12.79
CA ASP A 228 13.45 13.21 -12.25
C ASP A 228 12.57 13.37 -11.01
N GLY A 229 11.98 12.28 -10.51
CA GLY A 229 11.10 12.29 -9.35
C GLY A 229 10.11 11.15 -9.36
N PHE A 230 9.36 10.97 -8.28
CA PHE A 230 8.33 9.96 -8.22
C PHE A 230 7.01 10.43 -8.86
N VAL A 231 6.17 9.50 -9.25
CA VAL A 231 4.79 9.75 -9.70
C VAL A 231 3.83 9.31 -8.60
N ILE A 232 2.98 10.20 -8.13
CA ILE A 232 1.99 9.87 -7.10
C ILE A 232 0.89 8.97 -7.65
N ALA A 233 0.40 8.05 -6.84
CA ALA A 233 -0.69 7.15 -7.22
C ALA A 233 -1.62 6.84 -6.04
N GLY A 234 -2.87 6.50 -6.37
CA GLY A 234 -3.82 5.92 -5.44
C GLY A 234 -3.93 4.41 -5.61
N GLY A 235 -4.58 3.78 -4.66
CA GLY A 235 -4.90 2.35 -4.73
C GLY A 235 -5.08 1.68 -3.38
N GLY A 236 -5.28 0.37 -3.41
CA GLY A 236 -5.34 -0.49 -2.25
C GLY A 236 -4.76 -1.87 -2.54
N GLY A 237 -4.12 -2.45 -1.55
CA GLY A 237 -3.62 -3.81 -1.59
C GLY A 237 -3.84 -4.50 -0.25
N MET A 238 -4.51 -5.64 -0.28
CA MET A 238 -4.79 -6.43 0.92
C MET A 238 -4.44 -7.89 0.70
N VAL A 239 -3.91 -8.51 1.73
CA VAL A 239 -3.62 -9.95 1.76
C VAL A 239 -4.32 -10.61 2.96
N VAL A 240 -4.69 -11.87 2.78
CA VAL A 240 -5.09 -12.76 3.87
C VAL A 240 -3.83 -13.48 4.34
N VAL A 241 -3.37 -13.11 5.53
CA VAL A 241 -2.23 -13.74 6.20
C VAL A 241 -2.78 -14.76 7.20
N GLU A 242 -2.28 -15.98 7.15
CA GLU A 242 -2.86 -17.11 7.89
C GLU A 242 -1.78 -18.01 8.48
N SER A 243 -2.05 -18.63 9.64
CA SER A 243 -1.16 -19.69 10.09
C SER A 243 -1.24 -20.90 9.13
N LEU A 244 -0.12 -21.55 8.89
CA LEU A 244 -0.09 -22.73 8.02
C LEU A 244 -1.08 -23.81 8.47
N GLU A 245 -1.21 -24.00 9.79
CA GLU A 245 -2.15 -24.98 10.36
C GLU A 245 -3.61 -24.64 10.03
N SER A 246 -4.00 -23.35 10.16
CA SER A 246 -5.34 -22.87 9.79
C SER A 246 -5.58 -23.08 8.31
N ALA A 247 -4.65 -22.65 7.45
CA ALA A 247 -4.75 -22.80 6.00
C ALA A 247 -4.91 -24.26 5.57
N GLN A 248 -4.10 -25.15 6.14
CA GLN A 248 -4.17 -26.59 5.83
C GLN A 248 -5.47 -27.23 6.33
N SER A 249 -5.95 -26.87 7.52
CA SER A 249 -7.16 -27.46 8.12
C SER A 249 -8.41 -27.19 7.29
N ARG A 250 -8.44 -26.09 6.54
CA ARG A 250 -9.57 -25.74 5.65
C ARG A 250 -9.31 -26.02 4.16
N GLY A 251 -8.14 -26.61 3.82
CA GLY A 251 -7.79 -26.93 2.43
C GLY A 251 -7.52 -25.68 1.57
N ALA A 252 -6.98 -24.61 2.15
CA ALA A 252 -6.71 -23.38 1.43
C ALA A 252 -5.60 -23.55 0.38
N THR A 253 -5.74 -22.84 -0.74
CA THR A 253 -4.63 -22.62 -1.66
C THR A 253 -3.62 -21.68 -1.02
N ILE A 254 -2.38 -22.11 -0.87
CA ILE A 254 -1.28 -21.29 -0.35
C ILE A 254 -0.61 -20.59 -1.53
N LEU A 255 -0.64 -19.26 -1.53
CA LEU A 255 -0.03 -18.43 -2.58
C LEU A 255 1.46 -18.21 -2.32
N ALA A 256 1.83 -18.00 -1.06
CA ALA A 256 3.20 -17.80 -0.64
C ALA A 256 3.36 -18.08 0.86
N GLU A 257 4.59 -18.23 1.33
CA GLU A 257 4.96 -18.24 2.74
C GLU A 257 5.76 -16.99 3.06
N ILE A 258 5.44 -16.33 4.17
CA ILE A 258 6.22 -15.21 4.70
C ILE A 258 7.30 -15.80 5.62
N THR A 259 8.53 -15.84 5.15
CA THR A 259 9.65 -16.49 5.87
C THR A 259 10.49 -15.52 6.67
N GLY A 260 10.49 -14.22 6.30
CA GLY A 260 11.26 -13.21 7.01
C GLY A 260 10.66 -11.81 6.89
N TYR A 261 10.82 -11.03 7.92
CA TYR A 261 10.41 -9.64 8.02
C TYR A 261 11.49 -8.82 8.72
N GLY A 262 11.81 -7.66 8.16
CA GLY A 262 12.74 -6.70 8.76
C GLY A 262 12.11 -5.31 8.82
N ALA A 263 12.26 -4.65 9.94
CA ALA A 263 11.87 -3.26 10.14
C ALA A 263 12.94 -2.55 10.97
N THR A 264 13.38 -1.39 10.49
CA THR A 264 14.41 -0.58 11.14
C THR A 264 14.09 0.90 10.96
N SER A 265 14.62 1.73 11.85
CA SER A 265 14.67 3.18 11.67
C SER A 265 16.04 3.56 11.12
N ASP A 266 16.07 4.41 10.11
CA ASP A 266 17.31 4.97 9.60
C ASP A 266 17.96 5.94 10.63
N GLY A 267 17.13 6.73 11.30
CA GLY A 267 17.55 7.60 12.41
C GLY A 267 18.52 8.72 12.01
N ALA A 268 18.66 8.98 10.71
CA ALA A 268 19.61 9.98 10.19
C ALA A 268 18.90 11.31 9.93
N GLU A 269 18.12 11.42 8.87
CA GLU A 269 17.42 12.62 8.47
C GLU A 269 15.94 12.36 8.21
N MET A 270 15.12 13.42 8.27
CA MET A 270 13.65 13.28 8.07
C MET A 270 13.27 12.86 6.66
N VAL A 271 14.03 13.24 5.65
CA VAL A 271 13.66 13.07 4.23
C VAL A 271 14.72 12.30 3.44
N ALA A 272 16.02 12.57 3.68
CA ALA A 272 17.09 11.92 2.92
C ALA A 272 17.47 10.57 3.56
N PRO A 273 17.35 9.45 2.83
CA PRO A 273 17.74 8.14 3.36
C PRO A 273 19.28 8.02 3.40
N SER A 274 19.82 7.48 4.50
CA SER A 274 21.25 7.15 4.60
C SER A 274 21.60 5.83 3.88
N GLY A 275 20.63 4.95 3.74
CA GLY A 275 20.80 3.59 3.22
C GLY A 275 21.20 2.56 4.29
N GLU A 276 21.73 3.00 5.44
CA GLU A 276 22.18 2.10 6.50
C GLU A 276 21.00 1.32 7.12
N GLY A 277 19.88 2.02 7.39
CA GLY A 277 18.66 1.37 7.87
C GLY A 277 18.12 0.33 6.89
N ALA A 278 18.19 0.58 5.59
CA ALA A 278 17.78 -0.39 4.57
C ALA A 278 18.68 -1.63 4.57
N VAL A 279 20.00 -1.48 4.75
CA VAL A 279 20.93 -2.61 4.90
C VAL A 279 20.54 -3.49 6.09
N ARG A 280 20.34 -2.90 7.28
CA ARG A 280 19.93 -3.65 8.47
C ARG A 280 18.56 -4.32 8.29
N CYS A 281 17.61 -3.63 7.68
CA CYS A 281 16.28 -4.16 7.41
C CYS A 281 16.35 -5.45 6.57
N MET A 282 17.07 -5.42 5.45
CA MET A 282 17.26 -6.58 4.58
C MET A 282 18.02 -7.72 5.29
N GLN A 283 19.06 -7.39 6.05
CA GLN A 283 19.81 -8.40 6.82
C GLN A 283 18.95 -9.10 7.86
N ILE A 284 18.07 -8.37 8.57
CA ILE A 284 17.14 -8.95 9.54
C ILE A 284 16.16 -9.90 8.84
N ALA A 285 15.59 -9.49 7.70
CA ALA A 285 14.66 -10.32 6.95
C ALA A 285 15.33 -11.62 6.43
N LEU A 286 16.53 -11.51 5.87
CA LEU A 286 17.30 -12.68 5.40
C LEU A 286 17.67 -13.62 6.55
N ALA A 287 18.15 -13.06 7.67
CA ALA A 287 18.50 -13.86 8.86
C ALA A 287 17.29 -14.60 9.43
N GLN A 288 16.13 -13.94 9.52
CA GLN A 288 14.89 -14.57 9.98
C GLN A 288 14.43 -15.69 9.02
N ALA A 289 14.58 -15.47 7.70
CA ALA A 289 14.28 -16.48 6.69
C ALA A 289 15.30 -17.64 6.62
N GLY A 290 16.47 -17.48 7.25
CA GLY A 290 17.57 -18.45 7.14
C GLY A 290 18.19 -18.49 5.74
N LEU A 291 18.15 -17.39 5.00
CA LEU A 291 18.62 -17.28 3.62
C LEU A 291 19.87 -16.40 3.52
N ALA A 292 20.80 -16.78 2.67
CA ALA A 292 21.96 -15.96 2.30
C ALA A 292 21.69 -15.06 1.09
N SER A 293 20.70 -15.40 0.26
CA SER A 293 20.33 -14.66 -0.94
C SER A 293 18.88 -14.92 -1.29
N VAL A 294 18.36 -14.17 -2.28
CA VAL A 294 17.03 -14.33 -2.88
C VAL A 294 17.17 -14.42 -4.40
N ASP A 295 16.14 -14.88 -5.09
CA ASP A 295 16.15 -15.02 -6.54
C ASP A 295 15.76 -13.73 -7.26
N TYR A 296 15.03 -12.82 -6.55
CA TYR A 296 14.50 -11.58 -7.12
C TYR A 296 14.16 -10.57 -6.03
N ILE A 297 14.31 -9.28 -6.36
CA ILE A 297 13.97 -8.15 -5.50
C ILE A 297 12.96 -7.24 -6.21
N ASN A 298 11.75 -7.11 -5.65
CA ASN A 298 10.86 -6.01 -5.99
C ASN A 298 11.16 -4.85 -5.04
N SER A 299 11.84 -3.84 -5.55
CA SER A 299 12.41 -2.75 -4.76
C SER A 299 11.40 -1.65 -4.43
N HIS A 300 11.80 -0.74 -3.57
CA HIS A 300 11.08 0.52 -3.40
C HIS A 300 11.11 1.34 -4.68
N GLY A 301 12.29 1.58 -5.26
CA GLY A 301 12.50 2.10 -6.61
C GLY A 301 11.46 3.14 -7.03
N THR A 302 11.56 4.36 -6.49
CA THR A 302 10.53 5.40 -6.65
C THR A 302 10.75 6.31 -7.85
N SER A 303 11.82 6.11 -8.63
CA SER A 303 12.21 7.01 -9.72
C SER A 303 12.77 8.36 -9.23
N THR A 304 13.24 8.43 -7.98
CA THR A 304 13.87 9.64 -7.44
C THR A 304 15.37 9.62 -7.68
N PRO A 305 16.00 10.77 -8.01
CA PRO A 305 17.44 10.83 -8.29
C PRO A 305 18.32 10.25 -7.18
N LEU A 306 18.05 10.61 -5.92
CA LEU A 306 18.83 10.15 -4.77
C LEU A 306 18.37 8.79 -4.23
N GLY A 307 17.04 8.59 -4.08
CA GLY A 307 16.48 7.41 -3.43
C GLY A 307 16.88 6.11 -4.11
N ASP A 308 16.77 6.05 -5.43
CA ASP A 308 17.07 4.86 -6.21
C ASP A 308 18.54 4.43 -6.10
N ILE A 309 19.47 5.38 -6.12
CA ILE A 309 20.90 5.07 -5.97
C ILE A 309 21.23 4.62 -4.56
N THR A 310 20.65 5.26 -3.56
CA THR A 310 20.85 4.88 -2.15
C THR A 310 20.34 3.45 -1.90
N GLU A 311 19.17 3.10 -2.45
CA GLU A 311 18.63 1.74 -2.34
C GLU A 311 19.51 0.70 -3.06
N LEU A 312 19.93 0.97 -4.29
CA LEU A 312 20.84 0.07 -5.03
C LEU A 312 22.14 -0.17 -4.29
N ASN A 313 22.74 0.87 -3.69
CA ASN A 313 23.95 0.75 -2.89
C ASN A 313 23.71 -0.09 -1.63
N ALA A 314 22.58 0.09 -0.96
CA ALA A 314 22.20 -0.72 0.19
C ALA A 314 22.02 -2.20 -0.19
N ILE A 315 21.32 -2.48 -1.29
CA ILE A 315 21.15 -3.84 -1.82
C ILE A 315 22.53 -4.44 -2.16
N ALA A 316 23.37 -3.74 -2.91
CA ALA A 316 24.70 -4.22 -3.26
C ALA A 316 25.55 -4.53 -2.02
N THR A 317 25.43 -3.73 -0.97
CA THR A 317 26.11 -3.97 0.30
C THR A 317 25.68 -5.29 0.95
N VAL A 318 24.38 -5.57 0.95
CA VAL A 318 23.83 -6.81 1.55
C VAL A 318 24.26 -8.05 0.79
N PHE A 319 24.31 -8.00 -0.54
CA PHE A 319 24.60 -9.17 -1.39
C PHE A 319 26.07 -9.27 -1.82
N GLY A 320 26.99 -8.47 -1.26
CA GLY A 320 28.43 -8.60 -1.51
C GLY A 320 28.91 -7.93 -2.81
N GLY A 321 28.14 -7.00 -3.35
CA GLY A 321 28.49 -6.19 -4.51
C GLY A 321 27.54 -6.37 -5.69
N ALA A 322 27.62 -5.46 -6.66
CA ALA A 322 26.71 -5.38 -7.78
C ALA A 322 26.63 -6.69 -8.64
N LYS A 323 27.73 -7.44 -8.70
CA LYS A 323 27.77 -8.70 -9.48
C LYS A 323 27.06 -9.87 -8.81
N GLN A 324 26.89 -9.82 -7.49
CA GLN A 324 26.21 -10.83 -6.67
C GLN A 324 24.78 -10.45 -6.35
N THR A 325 24.38 -9.22 -6.70
CA THR A 325 23.02 -8.74 -6.48
C THR A 325 22.02 -9.50 -7.34
N PRO A 326 20.91 -10.02 -6.77
CA PRO A 326 19.83 -10.63 -7.53
C PRO A 326 19.19 -9.66 -8.53
N PRO A 327 18.43 -10.16 -9.52
CA PRO A 327 17.64 -9.30 -10.39
C PRO A 327 16.70 -8.38 -9.61
N ILE A 328 16.65 -7.11 -10.01
CA ILE A 328 15.86 -6.05 -9.34
C ILE A 328 14.90 -5.44 -10.36
N SER A 329 13.68 -5.19 -9.94
CA SER A 329 12.79 -4.25 -10.62
C SER A 329 11.86 -3.55 -9.63
N SER A 330 11.24 -2.46 -10.07
CA SER A 330 10.19 -1.78 -9.31
C SER A 330 8.90 -1.73 -10.12
N THR A 331 7.83 -2.31 -9.58
CA THR A 331 6.50 -2.23 -10.18
C THR A 331 5.95 -0.81 -10.22
N LYS A 332 6.55 0.11 -9.46
CA LYS A 332 6.20 1.54 -9.48
C LYS A 332 6.49 2.23 -10.81
N SER A 333 7.32 1.63 -11.67
CA SER A 333 7.47 2.08 -13.06
C SER A 333 6.14 2.12 -13.82
N MET A 334 5.17 1.28 -13.41
CA MET A 334 3.87 1.16 -14.07
C MET A 334 2.71 1.66 -13.22
N THR A 335 2.81 1.54 -11.89
CA THR A 335 1.73 1.97 -10.98
C THR A 335 1.89 3.40 -10.49
N GLY A 336 3.09 3.96 -10.49
CA GLY A 336 3.43 5.08 -9.62
C GLY A 336 3.56 4.63 -8.16
N HIS A 337 3.69 5.61 -7.29
CA HIS A 337 3.93 5.43 -5.86
C HIS A 337 2.64 5.65 -5.07
#